data_cc8cd8267bdb93d94e4af74c9c8e8f44
#
_entry.id   cc8cd8267bdb93d94e4af74c9c8e8f44
#
_cell.length_a   1.000
_cell.length_b   1.000
_cell.length_c   1.000
_cell.angle_alpha   90.00
_cell.angle_beta   90.00
_cell.angle_gamma   90.00
#
_symmetry.space_group_name_H-M   'P 1'
#
loop_
_entity.id
_entity.type
_entity.pdbx_description
1 polymer ?
#
loop_
_entity_poly.entity_id
_entity_poly.type
_entity_poly.pdbx_seq_one_letter_code
_entity_poly.pdbx_strand_id
1 'polypeptide(L)'
;MYNFKTGIFVNEWKNYESESALIKGLERAASLGVDGVQLSDMCRLDKADSSFRKNIKSAIDSLGLKVSAICGDIGIKFHNTERREELYDTLWRVYDIALELGTNIVTTHVGVVPADKTNPRYGVMFETFSHIAEHAASLGAYLANETGPETAPVLKAFLDDINSPAAAVNFDPANTAMSTGEKAEEAAKTLGKYIVHTHAKDGILIKHADLEVMYGVRRDPDFRESDYCREVLLGEGDVDWKKYLAVLDEIGYTGYLTIEREGSSTHDADVEKEVPFLKALIAE
;
A
#
# COMPACT_ATOMS: atom_id res chain seq x y z
N MET A 1 -21.64 12.64 1.59
CA MET A 1 -20.74 12.60 0.38
C MET A 1 -19.34 12.92 0.85
N TYR A 2 -18.46 11.97 0.72
CA TYR A 2 -17.05 12.11 1.12
C TYR A 2 -16.21 12.70 -0.01
N ASN A 3 -15.08 13.32 0.34
CA ASN A 3 -14.14 13.92 -0.62
C ASN A 3 -12.96 12.96 -0.92
N PHE A 4 -13.27 11.68 -1.11
CA PHE A 4 -12.29 10.66 -1.47
C PHE A 4 -12.26 10.46 -2.99
N LYS A 5 -11.12 9.98 -3.48
CA LYS A 5 -10.92 9.59 -4.87
C LYS A 5 -10.84 8.08 -4.96
N THR A 6 -11.28 7.53 -6.09
CA THR A 6 -11.14 6.10 -6.36
C THR A 6 -9.85 5.83 -7.13
N GLY A 7 -9.14 4.78 -6.73
CA GLY A 7 -7.95 4.29 -7.41
C GLY A 7 -7.98 2.80 -7.66
N ILE A 8 -7.07 2.31 -8.48
CA ILE A 8 -6.82 0.87 -8.67
C ILE A 8 -5.32 0.64 -8.63
N PHE A 9 -4.90 -0.43 -7.96
CA PHE A 9 -3.52 -0.91 -8.01
C PHE A 9 -3.31 -1.73 -9.28
N VAL A 10 -2.69 -1.13 -10.27
CA VAL A 10 -2.58 -1.68 -11.64
C VAL A 10 -1.66 -2.89 -11.73
N ASN A 11 -0.80 -3.13 -10.74
CA ASN A 11 0.15 -4.24 -10.72
C ASN A 11 -0.50 -5.63 -10.77
N GLU A 12 -1.73 -5.76 -10.35
CA GLU A 12 -2.45 -7.03 -10.27
C GLU A 12 -2.94 -7.56 -11.61
N TRP A 13 -3.03 -6.72 -12.62
CA TRP A 13 -3.19 -7.18 -13.99
C TRP A 13 -1.87 -7.77 -14.51
N LYS A 14 -1.61 -9.01 -14.24
CA LYS A 14 -0.39 -9.83 -14.37
C LYS A 14 0.39 -9.80 -15.71
N ASN A 15 0.43 -8.69 -16.46
CA ASN A 15 1.02 -8.66 -17.79
C ASN A 15 1.84 -7.40 -18.12
N TYR A 16 2.58 -6.86 -17.15
CA TYR A 16 3.39 -5.64 -17.38
C TYR A 16 4.81 -5.94 -17.90
N GLU A 17 4.95 -6.93 -18.76
CA GLU A 17 6.24 -7.22 -19.38
C GLU A 17 6.65 -6.18 -20.43
N SER A 18 5.74 -5.28 -20.84
CA SER A 18 5.99 -4.28 -21.89
C SER A 18 5.22 -2.97 -21.64
N GLU A 19 5.71 -1.89 -22.27
CA GLU A 19 5.04 -0.59 -22.31
C GLU A 19 3.57 -0.71 -22.78
N SER A 20 3.34 -1.47 -23.84
CA SER A 20 1.99 -1.63 -24.39
C SER A 20 1.04 -2.39 -23.45
N ALA A 21 1.56 -3.32 -22.65
CA ALA A 21 0.76 -4.04 -21.66
C ALA A 21 0.38 -3.12 -20.49
N LEU A 22 1.33 -2.30 -20.00
CA LEU A 22 1.05 -1.31 -18.96
C LEU A 22 0.02 -0.27 -19.44
N ILE A 23 0.16 0.24 -20.68
CA ILE A 23 -0.82 1.19 -21.26
C ILE A 23 -2.23 0.57 -21.32
N LYS A 24 -2.37 -0.70 -21.70
CA LYS A 24 -3.67 -1.39 -21.66
C LYS A 24 -4.26 -1.49 -20.25
N GLY A 25 -3.43 -1.71 -19.23
CA GLY A 25 -3.87 -1.66 -17.84
C GLY A 25 -4.39 -0.27 -17.45
N LEU A 26 -3.70 0.79 -17.86
CA LEU A 26 -4.14 2.16 -17.64
C LEU A 26 -5.44 2.47 -18.37
N GLU A 27 -5.58 2.06 -19.64
CA GLU A 27 -6.82 2.19 -20.43
C GLU A 27 -7.97 1.44 -19.74
N ARG A 28 -7.71 0.26 -19.19
CA ARG A 28 -8.68 -0.52 -18.43
C ARG A 28 -9.13 0.24 -17.17
N ALA A 29 -8.19 0.74 -16.37
CA ALA A 29 -8.50 1.55 -15.19
C ALA A 29 -9.37 2.78 -15.56
N ALA A 30 -8.99 3.50 -16.60
CA ALA A 30 -9.76 4.65 -17.09
C ALA A 30 -11.17 4.24 -17.53
N SER A 31 -11.33 3.09 -18.20
CA SER A 31 -12.65 2.60 -18.65
C SER A 31 -13.60 2.28 -17.50
N LEU A 32 -13.07 1.94 -16.31
CA LEU A 32 -13.82 1.74 -15.07
C LEU A 32 -14.17 3.06 -14.39
N GLY A 33 -13.62 4.17 -14.89
CA GLY A 33 -13.92 5.51 -14.43
C GLY A 33 -13.33 5.86 -13.07
N VAL A 34 -12.20 5.27 -12.69
CA VAL A 34 -11.47 5.65 -11.47
C VAL A 34 -10.69 6.95 -11.68
N ASP A 35 -10.33 7.62 -10.59
CA ASP A 35 -9.63 8.91 -10.62
C ASP A 35 -8.12 8.75 -10.75
N GLY A 36 -7.59 7.59 -10.33
CA GLY A 36 -6.16 7.35 -10.35
C GLY A 36 -5.74 5.90 -10.28
N VAL A 37 -4.44 5.71 -10.32
CA VAL A 37 -3.80 4.40 -10.27
C VAL A 37 -2.62 4.40 -9.31
N GLN A 38 -2.42 3.30 -8.60
CA GLN A 38 -1.17 2.97 -7.96
C GLN A 38 -0.36 2.09 -8.90
N LEU A 39 0.92 2.34 -9.02
CA LEU A 39 1.85 1.55 -9.83
C LEU A 39 2.88 0.88 -8.93
N SER A 40 3.45 -0.22 -9.41
CA SER A 40 4.55 -0.89 -8.71
C SER A 40 5.86 -0.67 -9.46
N ASP A 41 6.98 -0.61 -8.70
CA ASP A 41 8.32 -0.73 -9.26
C ASP A 41 8.50 -2.04 -10.07
N MET A 42 7.79 -3.11 -9.68
CA MET A 42 7.77 -4.38 -10.43
C MET A 42 7.30 -4.22 -11.88
N CYS A 43 6.66 -3.12 -12.24
CA CYS A 43 6.39 -2.73 -13.64
C CYS A 43 7.66 -2.36 -14.41
N ARG A 44 8.84 -2.59 -13.84
CA ARG A 44 10.18 -2.28 -14.42
C ARG A 44 10.38 -0.79 -14.76
N LEU A 45 9.67 0.09 -14.08
CA LEU A 45 9.81 1.52 -14.25
C LEU A 45 11.23 1.99 -13.90
N ASP A 46 11.87 1.36 -12.92
CA ASP A 46 13.24 1.61 -12.49
C ASP A 46 14.27 1.23 -13.55
N LYS A 47 14.00 0.20 -14.36
CA LYS A 47 14.87 -0.32 -15.43
C LYS A 47 14.52 0.26 -16.80
N ALA A 48 13.39 0.93 -16.89
CA ALA A 48 12.95 1.55 -18.13
C ALA A 48 13.79 2.80 -18.44
N ASP A 49 14.04 3.03 -19.72
CA ASP A 49 14.64 4.28 -20.14
C ASP A 49 13.68 5.47 -19.95
N SER A 50 14.22 6.67 -20.11
CA SER A 50 13.44 7.88 -19.92
C SER A 50 12.30 8.03 -20.94
N SER A 51 12.41 7.38 -22.12
CA SER A 51 11.34 7.44 -23.14
C SER A 51 10.14 6.60 -22.73
N PHE A 52 10.37 5.41 -22.19
CA PHE A 52 9.32 4.55 -21.63
C PHE A 52 8.52 5.29 -20.54
N ARG A 53 9.22 5.87 -19.55
CA ARG A 53 8.53 6.59 -18.45
C ARG A 53 7.74 7.80 -18.95
N LYS A 54 8.29 8.55 -19.92
CA LYS A 54 7.56 9.66 -20.58
C LYS A 54 6.31 9.20 -21.31
N ASN A 55 6.37 8.07 -22.01
CA ASN A 55 5.22 7.50 -22.70
C ASN A 55 4.14 7.06 -21.70
N ILE A 56 4.53 6.40 -20.61
CA ILE A 56 3.60 6.04 -19.52
C ILE A 56 2.96 7.28 -18.90
N LYS A 57 3.76 8.31 -18.58
CA LYS A 57 3.24 9.59 -18.06
C LYS A 57 2.25 10.24 -19.02
N SER A 58 2.58 10.25 -20.31
CA SER A 58 1.69 10.79 -21.35
C SER A 58 0.39 10.00 -21.48
N ALA A 59 0.44 8.66 -21.36
CA ALA A 59 -0.75 7.82 -21.36
C ALA A 59 -1.63 8.12 -20.15
N ILE A 60 -1.07 8.19 -18.94
CA ILE A 60 -1.79 8.53 -17.71
C ILE A 60 -2.51 9.89 -17.86
N ASP A 61 -1.78 10.91 -18.31
CA ASP A 61 -2.34 12.25 -18.49
C ASP A 61 -3.44 12.30 -19.57
N SER A 62 -3.25 11.59 -20.69
CA SER A 62 -4.24 11.54 -21.79
C SER A 62 -5.52 10.80 -21.39
N LEU A 63 -5.44 9.86 -20.48
CA LEU A 63 -6.57 9.12 -19.91
C LEU A 63 -7.26 9.87 -18.75
N GLY A 64 -6.73 11.02 -18.35
CA GLY A 64 -7.26 11.82 -17.23
C GLY A 64 -6.98 11.22 -15.86
N LEU A 65 -6.13 10.20 -15.78
CA LEU A 65 -5.75 9.54 -14.53
C LEU A 65 -4.67 10.33 -13.79
N LYS A 66 -4.52 10.02 -12.49
CA LYS A 66 -3.40 10.48 -11.66
C LYS A 66 -2.71 9.26 -11.03
N VAL A 67 -1.42 9.40 -10.70
CA VAL A 67 -0.72 8.38 -9.91
C VAL A 67 -0.98 8.68 -8.44
N SER A 68 -1.63 7.74 -7.74
CA SER A 68 -1.94 7.87 -6.31
C SER A 68 -0.72 7.59 -5.45
N ALA A 69 0.05 6.55 -5.79
CA ALA A 69 1.28 6.14 -5.13
C ALA A 69 2.11 5.24 -6.04
N ILE A 70 3.38 5.06 -5.70
CA ILE A 70 4.23 4.00 -6.27
C ILE A 70 4.56 3.00 -5.17
N CYS A 71 4.33 1.71 -5.42
CA CYS A 71 4.81 0.66 -4.54
C CYS A 71 6.28 0.35 -4.82
N GLY A 72 7.13 0.59 -3.83
CA GLY A 72 8.57 0.32 -3.86
C GLY A 72 8.95 -0.98 -3.14
N ASP A 73 8.01 -1.89 -2.91
CA ASP A 73 8.33 -3.17 -2.25
C ASP A 73 9.07 -4.12 -3.20
N ILE A 74 10.33 -4.36 -2.90
CA ILE A 74 11.22 -5.29 -3.63
C ILE A 74 11.49 -6.57 -2.84
N GLY A 75 10.69 -6.85 -1.81
CA GLY A 75 10.83 -8.04 -0.96
C GLY A 75 12.02 -7.99 -0.01
N ILE A 76 12.69 -6.84 0.17
CA ILE A 76 13.75 -6.64 1.15
C ILE A 76 13.15 -6.02 2.40
N LYS A 77 13.10 -6.79 3.48
CA LYS A 77 12.61 -6.30 4.77
C LYS A 77 13.64 -5.37 5.42
N PHE A 78 13.19 -4.34 6.13
CA PHE A 78 14.05 -3.28 6.69
C PHE A 78 15.02 -3.76 7.79
N HIS A 79 14.81 -4.94 8.33
CA HIS A 79 15.78 -5.57 9.22
C HIS A 79 16.89 -6.37 8.51
N ASN A 80 16.86 -6.46 7.17
CA ASN A 80 17.87 -7.17 6.39
C ASN A 80 19.10 -6.25 6.16
N THR A 81 20.10 -6.40 7.00
CA THR A 81 21.34 -5.59 6.91
C THR A 81 22.24 -5.98 5.74
N GLU A 82 22.15 -7.21 5.21
CA GLU A 82 22.97 -7.70 4.12
C GLU A 82 22.59 -7.07 2.78
N ARG A 83 21.30 -6.76 2.59
CA ARG A 83 20.79 -6.16 1.36
C ARG A 83 20.35 -4.70 1.54
N ARG A 84 20.80 -4.04 2.61
CA ARG A 84 20.37 -2.69 2.96
C ARG A 84 20.73 -1.65 1.89
N GLU A 85 21.95 -1.74 1.34
CA GLU A 85 22.39 -0.82 0.27
C GLU A 85 21.55 -1.00 -1.02
N GLU A 86 21.22 -2.25 -1.37
CA GLU A 86 20.33 -2.52 -2.50
C GLU A 86 18.93 -1.92 -2.28
N LEU A 87 18.42 -1.99 -1.05
CA LEU A 87 17.14 -1.38 -0.67
C LEU A 87 17.22 0.16 -0.84
N TYR A 88 18.27 0.79 -0.35
CA TYR A 88 18.45 2.24 -0.48
C TYR A 88 18.56 2.66 -1.94
N ASP A 89 19.44 2.04 -2.70
CA ASP A 89 19.64 2.33 -4.12
C ASP A 89 18.35 2.17 -4.94
N THR A 90 17.53 1.19 -4.59
CA THR A 90 16.25 0.97 -5.28
C THR A 90 15.23 2.02 -4.88
N LEU A 91 15.04 2.29 -3.59
CA LEU A 91 14.08 3.28 -3.14
C LEU A 91 14.42 4.70 -3.60
N TRP A 92 15.70 5.06 -3.71
CA TRP A 92 16.11 6.37 -4.29
C TRP A 92 15.57 6.51 -5.72
N ARG A 93 15.75 5.48 -6.56
CA ARG A 93 15.21 5.48 -7.93
C ARG A 93 13.69 5.50 -7.95
N VAL A 94 13.05 4.78 -7.02
CA VAL A 94 11.58 4.77 -6.91
C VAL A 94 11.03 6.15 -6.56
N TYR A 95 11.69 6.89 -5.65
CA TYR A 95 11.31 8.28 -5.36
C TYR A 95 11.44 9.19 -6.58
N ASP A 96 12.55 9.09 -7.33
CA ASP A 96 12.72 9.86 -8.55
C ASP A 96 11.59 9.58 -9.56
N ILE A 97 11.23 8.31 -9.74
CA ILE A 97 10.13 7.88 -10.62
C ILE A 97 8.77 8.39 -10.10
N ALA A 98 8.53 8.29 -8.81
CA ALA A 98 7.29 8.76 -8.21
C ALA A 98 7.07 10.26 -8.49
N LEU A 99 8.10 11.07 -8.28
CA LEU A 99 8.08 12.51 -8.57
C LEU A 99 7.92 12.80 -10.06
N GLU A 100 8.61 12.05 -10.94
CA GLU A 100 8.47 12.15 -12.41
C GLU A 100 7.03 11.86 -12.84
N LEU A 101 6.38 10.88 -12.22
CA LEU A 101 4.99 10.48 -12.51
C LEU A 101 3.94 11.34 -11.81
N GLY A 102 4.34 12.22 -10.92
CA GLY A 102 3.47 13.23 -10.29
C GLY A 102 2.83 12.81 -8.97
N THR A 103 3.44 11.86 -8.27
CA THR A 103 3.11 11.53 -6.88
C THR A 103 4.34 11.68 -5.98
N ASN A 104 4.11 11.93 -4.70
CA ASN A 104 5.16 11.97 -3.69
C ASN A 104 4.99 10.87 -2.62
N ILE A 105 4.18 9.85 -2.90
CA ILE A 105 3.90 8.74 -1.98
C ILE A 105 4.55 7.47 -2.51
N VAL A 106 5.50 6.93 -1.73
CA VAL A 106 6.09 5.61 -1.97
C VAL A 106 5.62 4.67 -0.88
N THR A 107 4.89 3.62 -1.26
CA THR A 107 4.40 2.59 -0.33
C THR A 107 5.37 1.42 -0.27
N THR A 108 5.49 0.74 0.86
CA THR A 108 6.32 -0.45 1.01
C THR A 108 5.97 -1.26 2.25
N HIS A 109 6.31 -2.55 2.25
CA HIS A 109 6.25 -3.41 3.42
C HIS A 109 7.62 -3.42 4.13
N VAL A 110 7.70 -2.82 5.30
CA VAL A 110 8.96 -2.76 6.07
C VAL A 110 9.29 -4.08 6.79
N GLY A 111 8.34 -4.98 6.90
CA GLY A 111 8.39 -6.21 7.70
C GLY A 111 7.60 -6.05 9.01
N VAL A 112 7.76 -7.00 9.93
CA VAL A 112 7.07 -6.98 11.24
C VAL A 112 7.84 -6.12 12.23
N VAL A 113 7.29 -4.98 12.62
CA VAL A 113 7.87 -4.10 13.66
C VAL A 113 7.69 -4.78 15.03
N PRO A 114 8.77 -5.08 15.77
CA PRO A 114 8.65 -5.66 17.09
C PRO A 114 7.96 -4.71 18.09
N ALA A 115 6.99 -5.21 18.85
CA ALA A 115 6.37 -4.45 19.95
C ALA A 115 7.37 -4.17 21.09
N ASP A 116 8.30 -5.11 21.34
CA ASP A 116 9.38 -4.95 22.31
C ASP A 116 10.55 -4.18 21.68
N LYS A 117 10.76 -2.94 22.11
CA LYS A 117 11.84 -2.07 21.65
C LYS A 117 13.24 -2.59 21.99
N THR A 118 13.35 -3.55 22.92
CA THR A 118 14.64 -4.20 23.26
C THR A 118 15.00 -5.31 22.26
N ASN A 119 14.08 -5.71 21.40
CA ASN A 119 14.36 -6.66 20.32
C ASN A 119 15.40 -6.06 19.36
N PRO A 120 16.51 -6.75 19.06
CA PRO A 120 17.56 -6.23 18.17
C PRO A 120 17.04 -5.79 16.80
N ARG A 121 15.98 -6.41 16.27
CA ARG A 121 15.38 -6.01 14.98
C ARG A 121 14.77 -4.62 15.04
N TYR A 122 14.25 -4.18 16.20
CA TYR A 122 13.65 -2.86 16.33
C TYR A 122 14.68 -1.76 15.99
N GLY A 123 15.86 -1.82 16.58
CA GLY A 123 16.93 -0.84 16.33
C GLY A 123 17.36 -0.83 14.86
N VAL A 124 17.51 -2.00 14.24
CA VAL A 124 17.89 -2.11 12.83
C VAL A 124 16.81 -1.54 11.91
N MET A 125 15.53 -1.84 12.17
CA MET A 125 14.42 -1.31 11.39
C MET A 125 14.28 0.20 11.58
N PHE A 126 14.48 0.69 12.82
CA PHE A 126 14.46 2.12 13.14
C PHE A 126 15.53 2.88 12.35
N GLU A 127 16.79 2.40 12.34
CA GLU A 127 17.88 3.01 11.58
C GLU A 127 17.57 3.04 10.07
N THR A 128 17.14 1.89 9.52
CA THR A 128 16.84 1.76 8.09
C THR A 128 15.68 2.67 7.68
N PHE A 129 14.59 2.66 8.45
CA PHE A 129 13.42 3.50 8.18
C PHE A 129 13.75 4.99 8.30
N SER A 130 14.48 5.39 9.35
CA SER A 130 14.87 6.78 9.58
C SER A 130 15.70 7.31 8.41
N HIS A 131 16.68 6.53 7.93
CA HIS A 131 17.52 6.93 6.79
C HIS A 131 16.71 7.13 5.50
N ILE A 132 15.78 6.23 5.21
CA ILE A 132 14.89 6.35 4.03
C ILE A 132 13.92 7.52 4.21
N ALA A 133 13.35 7.69 5.40
CA ALA A 133 12.43 8.79 5.70
C ALA A 133 13.12 10.17 5.64
N GLU A 134 14.40 10.26 6.02
CA GLU A 134 15.20 11.48 5.86
C GLU A 134 15.38 11.85 4.39
N HIS A 135 15.71 10.87 3.53
CA HIS A 135 15.78 11.07 2.08
C HIS A 135 14.41 11.51 1.52
N ALA A 136 13.33 10.80 1.85
CA ALA A 136 11.98 11.15 1.42
C ALA A 136 11.59 12.59 1.83
N ALA A 137 11.90 12.98 3.08
CA ALA A 137 11.65 14.32 3.58
C ALA A 137 12.40 15.39 2.77
N SER A 138 13.63 15.12 2.36
CA SER A 138 14.43 16.06 1.53
C SER A 138 13.81 16.31 0.16
N LEU A 139 12.99 15.38 -0.33
CA LEU A 139 12.26 15.45 -1.58
C LEU A 139 10.81 15.98 -1.43
N GLY A 140 10.34 16.21 -0.20
CA GLY A 140 8.94 16.51 0.07
C GLY A 140 8.01 15.31 -0.20
N ALA A 141 8.55 14.10 -0.07
CA ALA A 141 7.86 12.84 -0.31
C ALA A 141 7.60 12.08 1.00
N TYR A 142 6.84 10.98 0.92
CA TYR A 142 6.47 10.13 2.04
C TYR A 142 6.98 8.70 1.85
N LEU A 143 7.48 8.12 2.94
CA LEU A 143 7.68 6.68 3.10
C LEU A 143 6.45 6.12 3.81
N ALA A 144 5.54 5.54 3.05
CA ALA A 144 4.26 5.05 3.55
C ALA A 144 4.32 3.54 3.82
N ASN A 145 4.53 3.16 5.10
CA ASN A 145 4.49 1.75 5.51
C ASN A 145 3.09 1.19 5.37
N GLU A 146 2.96 0.04 4.74
CA GLU A 146 1.68 -0.65 4.65
C GLU A 146 1.34 -1.37 5.94
N THR A 147 0.08 -1.22 6.41
CA THR A 147 -0.42 -1.87 7.62
C THR A 147 -0.66 -3.36 7.41
N GLY A 148 -0.66 -4.11 8.51
CA GLY A 148 -0.97 -5.54 8.56
C GLY A 148 -0.12 -6.32 9.54
N PRO A 149 1.23 -6.25 9.47
CA PRO A 149 2.10 -7.12 10.27
C PRO A 149 2.07 -6.87 11.78
N GLU A 150 1.66 -5.69 12.21
CA GLU A 150 1.57 -5.28 13.61
C GLU A 150 0.28 -4.52 13.90
N THR A 151 -0.07 -4.42 15.18
CA THR A 151 -1.22 -3.62 15.60
C THR A 151 -0.97 -2.12 15.38
N ALA A 152 -2.04 -1.37 15.18
CA ALA A 152 -1.95 0.08 14.98
C ALA A 152 -1.22 0.83 16.11
N PRO A 153 -1.40 0.50 17.41
CA PRO A 153 -0.61 1.10 18.48
C PRO A 153 0.91 0.82 18.37
N VAL A 154 1.31 -0.39 17.94
CA VAL A 154 2.73 -0.75 17.77
C VAL A 154 3.34 0.06 16.62
N LEU A 155 2.67 0.08 15.46
CA LEU A 155 3.12 0.88 14.32
C LEU A 155 3.19 2.36 14.67
N LYS A 156 2.15 2.90 15.34
CA LYS A 156 2.13 4.30 15.77
C LYS A 156 3.33 4.63 16.66
N ALA A 157 3.61 3.77 17.66
CA ALA A 157 4.74 4.00 18.58
C ALA A 157 6.10 3.99 17.84
N PHE A 158 6.25 3.15 16.82
CA PHE A 158 7.43 3.12 15.95
C PHE A 158 7.56 4.42 15.12
N LEU A 159 6.48 4.88 14.51
CA LEU A 159 6.48 6.12 13.72
C LEU A 159 6.67 7.36 14.61
N ASP A 160 6.13 7.34 15.83
CA ASP A 160 6.38 8.41 16.83
C ASP A 160 7.87 8.46 17.24
N ASP A 161 8.54 7.30 17.37
CA ASP A 161 9.98 7.26 17.64
C ASP A 161 10.81 7.78 16.45
N ILE A 162 10.45 7.42 15.21
CA ILE A 162 11.08 7.91 13.97
C ILE A 162 11.00 9.45 13.91
N ASN A 163 9.84 10.01 14.26
CA ASN A 163 9.60 11.45 14.33
C ASN A 163 10.03 12.24 13.08
N SER A 164 9.79 11.66 11.91
CA SER A 164 10.06 12.30 10.61
C SER A 164 8.76 12.78 9.97
N PRO A 165 8.74 13.95 9.31
CA PRO A 165 7.56 14.41 8.55
C PRO A 165 7.25 13.53 7.33
N ALA A 166 8.20 12.73 6.89
CA ALA A 166 8.03 11.79 5.77
C ALA A 166 7.60 10.38 6.21
N ALA A 167 7.64 10.07 7.52
CA ALA A 167 7.18 8.80 8.06
C ALA A 167 5.66 8.75 8.00
N ALA A 168 5.12 7.85 7.20
CA ALA A 168 3.71 7.80 6.86
C ALA A 168 3.18 6.35 6.77
N VAL A 169 1.89 6.24 6.53
CA VAL A 169 1.16 4.97 6.43
C VAL A 169 0.40 4.89 5.11
N ASN A 170 0.55 3.77 4.43
CA ASN A 170 -0.42 3.24 3.50
C ASN A 170 -1.34 2.32 4.30
N PHE A 171 -2.58 2.75 4.54
CA PHE A 171 -3.49 1.99 5.39
C PHE A 171 -4.26 0.96 4.58
N ASP A 172 -4.05 -0.32 4.88
CA ASP A 172 -4.85 -1.41 4.33
C ASP A 172 -5.81 -1.93 5.43
N PRO A 173 -7.13 -1.71 5.26
CA PRO A 173 -8.11 -2.11 6.25
C PRO A 173 -8.26 -3.64 6.37
N ALA A 174 -8.10 -4.37 5.25
CA ALA A 174 -8.22 -5.82 5.24
C ALA A 174 -6.98 -6.49 5.85
N ASN A 175 -5.78 -6.02 5.52
CA ASN A 175 -4.56 -6.54 6.13
C ASN A 175 -4.60 -6.38 7.66
N THR A 176 -5.09 -5.22 8.14
CA THR A 176 -5.30 -4.97 9.57
C THR A 176 -6.29 -5.97 10.18
N ALA A 177 -7.46 -6.15 9.57
CA ALA A 177 -8.48 -7.08 10.06
C ALA A 177 -8.03 -8.54 10.00
N MET A 178 -7.46 -8.97 8.85
CA MET A 178 -7.04 -10.36 8.61
C MET A 178 -5.84 -10.81 9.45
N SER A 179 -4.94 -9.89 9.79
CA SER A 179 -3.69 -10.24 10.49
C SER A 179 -3.83 -10.09 12.00
N THR A 180 -4.23 -8.91 12.45
CA THR A 180 -4.28 -8.58 13.88
C THR A 180 -5.66 -8.75 14.51
N GLY A 181 -6.72 -8.79 13.70
CA GLY A 181 -8.11 -8.79 14.15
C GLY A 181 -8.59 -7.44 14.70
N GLU A 182 -7.81 -6.37 14.47
CA GLU A 182 -8.25 -5.02 14.82
C GLU A 182 -9.35 -4.55 13.86
N LYS A 183 -10.28 -3.77 14.38
CA LYS A 183 -11.26 -3.10 13.55
C LYS A 183 -10.60 -1.98 12.76
N ALA A 184 -10.83 -1.96 11.45
CA ALA A 184 -10.20 -1.01 10.54
C ALA A 184 -10.43 0.46 10.97
N GLU A 185 -11.65 0.79 11.42
CA GLU A 185 -11.98 2.14 11.88
C GLU A 185 -11.22 2.53 13.16
N GLU A 186 -10.99 1.60 14.10
CA GLU A 186 -10.25 1.89 15.33
C GLU A 186 -8.75 2.04 15.05
N ALA A 187 -8.21 1.18 14.18
CA ALA A 187 -6.82 1.25 13.75
C ALA A 187 -6.54 2.52 12.94
N ALA A 188 -7.42 2.89 12.00
CA ALA A 188 -7.31 4.11 11.22
C ALA A 188 -7.36 5.36 12.13
N LYS A 189 -8.23 5.38 13.13
CA LYS A 189 -8.28 6.46 14.12
C LYS A 189 -6.98 6.57 14.94
N THR A 190 -6.40 5.43 15.29
CA THR A 190 -5.13 5.39 16.04
C THR A 190 -3.96 5.94 15.22
N LEU A 191 -3.87 5.57 13.94
CA LEU A 191 -2.80 6.00 13.03
C LEU A 191 -3.02 7.41 12.48
N GLY A 192 -4.26 7.85 12.34
CA GLY A 192 -4.72 9.21 12.05
C GLY A 192 -3.79 10.02 11.13
N LYS A 193 -3.02 10.91 11.73
CA LYS A 193 -2.12 11.86 11.04
C LYS A 193 -1.07 11.23 10.11
N TYR A 194 -0.80 9.93 10.29
CA TYR A 194 0.20 9.22 9.49
C TYR A 194 -0.37 8.68 8.16
N ILE A 195 -1.69 8.57 8.03
CA ILE A 195 -2.32 8.00 6.82
C ILE A 195 -2.26 9.01 5.68
N VAL A 196 -1.45 8.69 4.66
CA VAL A 196 -1.31 9.50 3.43
C VAL A 196 -1.84 8.79 2.20
N HIS A 197 -2.03 7.48 2.27
CA HIS A 197 -2.62 6.63 1.24
C HIS A 197 -3.40 5.50 1.91
N THR A 198 -4.39 4.93 1.21
CA THR A 198 -5.12 3.77 1.71
C THR A 198 -5.51 2.85 0.57
N HIS A 199 -5.46 1.55 0.85
CA HIS A 199 -6.08 0.54 -0.01
C HIS A 199 -7.58 0.42 0.27
N ALA A 200 -8.31 0.01 -0.74
CA ALA A 200 -9.65 -0.52 -0.63
C ALA A 200 -9.56 -2.03 -0.88
N LYS A 201 -9.56 -2.78 0.19
CA LYS A 201 -9.44 -4.23 0.24
C LYS A 201 -10.31 -4.76 1.37
N ASP A 202 -10.87 -5.96 1.23
CA ASP A 202 -11.68 -6.59 2.26
C ASP A 202 -11.29 -8.05 2.45
N GLY A 203 -11.48 -8.56 3.64
CA GLY A 203 -11.06 -9.90 3.98
C GLY A 203 -11.68 -10.41 5.26
N ILE A 204 -11.55 -11.71 5.50
CA ILE A 204 -12.10 -12.42 6.65
C ILE A 204 -10.95 -13.04 7.44
N LEU A 205 -10.90 -12.77 8.74
CA LEU A 205 -10.05 -13.46 9.68
C LEU A 205 -10.70 -14.80 10.07
N ILE A 206 -10.03 -15.91 9.79
CA ILE A 206 -10.48 -17.27 10.17
C ILE A 206 -9.93 -17.62 11.56
N LYS A 207 -8.65 -17.40 11.76
CA LYS A 207 -7.95 -17.57 13.05
C LYS A 207 -6.64 -16.81 13.05
N HIS A 208 -6.17 -16.40 14.23
CA HIS A 208 -4.89 -15.71 14.34
C HIS A 208 -3.70 -16.58 13.92
N ALA A 209 -2.83 -16.00 13.11
CA ALA A 209 -1.56 -16.58 12.71
C ALA A 209 -0.41 -16.04 13.58
N ASP A 210 0.74 -16.70 13.50
CA ASP A 210 2.00 -16.09 13.88
C ASP A 210 2.41 -15.08 12.79
N LEU A 211 2.38 -13.80 13.12
CA LEU A 211 2.63 -12.73 12.15
C LEU A 211 4.07 -12.75 11.60
N GLU A 212 5.05 -13.22 12.38
CA GLU A 212 6.42 -13.39 11.86
C GLU A 212 6.50 -14.48 10.79
N VAL A 213 5.64 -15.50 10.87
CA VAL A 213 5.53 -16.53 9.84
C VAL A 213 4.74 -16.01 8.64
N MET A 214 3.59 -15.40 8.88
CA MET A 214 2.71 -14.87 7.83
C MET A 214 3.45 -13.86 6.94
N TYR A 215 4.23 -12.96 7.53
CA TYR A 215 4.98 -11.93 6.81
C TYR A 215 6.45 -12.29 6.52
N GLY A 216 6.80 -13.59 6.63
CA GLY A 216 8.06 -14.13 6.13
C GLY A 216 9.31 -13.77 6.92
N VAL A 217 9.18 -13.28 8.16
CA VAL A 217 10.31 -13.06 9.08
C VAL A 217 10.86 -14.40 9.58
N ARG A 218 9.97 -15.35 9.82
CA ARG A 218 10.29 -16.72 10.22
C ARG A 218 9.61 -17.71 9.26
N ARG A 219 10.34 -18.75 8.87
CA ARG A 219 9.82 -19.76 7.96
C ARG A 219 9.12 -20.88 8.74
N ASP A 220 7.92 -21.23 8.30
CA ASP A 220 7.20 -22.44 8.66
C ASP A 220 6.77 -23.15 7.37
N PRO A 221 7.29 -24.35 7.05
CA PRO A 221 6.97 -25.04 5.81
C PRO A 221 5.52 -25.53 5.72
N ASP A 222 4.85 -25.66 6.89
CA ASP A 222 3.46 -26.14 6.98
C ASP A 222 2.45 -24.99 6.99
N PHE A 223 2.92 -23.73 7.05
CA PHE A 223 2.05 -22.58 7.01
C PHE A 223 1.32 -22.45 5.66
N ARG A 224 0.02 -22.22 5.74
CA ARG A 224 -0.85 -21.92 4.62
C ARG A 224 -1.73 -20.73 5.00
N GLU A 225 -1.52 -19.60 4.38
CA GLU A 225 -2.24 -18.36 4.68
C GLU A 225 -3.76 -18.55 4.63
N SER A 226 -4.25 -19.31 3.65
CA SER A 226 -5.68 -19.62 3.48
C SER A 226 -6.33 -20.35 4.65
N ASP A 227 -5.54 -20.92 5.57
CA ASP A 227 -6.07 -21.50 6.81
C ASP A 227 -6.35 -20.45 7.89
N TYR A 228 -5.85 -19.22 7.72
CA TYR A 228 -5.87 -18.18 8.73
C TYR A 228 -6.71 -16.97 8.31
N CYS A 229 -6.68 -16.62 7.05
CA CYS A 229 -7.46 -15.52 6.51
C CYS A 229 -7.83 -15.75 5.05
N ARG A 230 -8.73 -14.91 4.55
CA ARG A 230 -9.14 -14.94 3.16
C ARG A 230 -9.57 -13.56 2.69
N GLU A 231 -8.98 -13.09 1.62
CA GLU A 231 -9.44 -11.90 0.90
C GLU A 231 -10.76 -12.17 0.16
N VAL A 232 -11.68 -11.23 0.22
CA VAL A 232 -13.01 -11.31 -0.40
C VAL A 232 -13.34 -10.00 -1.14
N LEU A 233 -14.47 -9.94 -1.83
CA LEU A 233 -14.93 -8.70 -2.46
C LEU A 233 -15.24 -7.63 -1.40
N LEU A 234 -15.11 -6.36 -1.78
CA LEU A 234 -15.45 -5.23 -0.92
C LEU A 234 -16.89 -5.35 -0.40
N GLY A 235 -17.04 -5.27 0.91
CA GLY A 235 -18.32 -5.41 1.61
C GLY A 235 -18.71 -6.84 1.97
N GLU A 236 -17.89 -7.85 1.64
CA GLU A 236 -18.14 -9.24 1.98
C GLU A 236 -17.27 -9.74 3.15
N GLY A 237 -16.37 -8.90 3.66
CA GLY A 237 -15.40 -9.22 4.71
C GLY A 237 -15.72 -8.59 6.06
N ASP A 238 -14.68 -8.47 6.88
CA ASP A 238 -14.74 -7.99 8.25
C ASP A 238 -14.58 -6.45 8.36
N VAL A 239 -14.38 -5.74 7.23
CA VAL A 239 -14.25 -4.27 7.21
C VAL A 239 -15.63 -3.62 7.29
N ASP A 240 -15.91 -2.86 8.35
CA ASP A 240 -17.10 -1.99 8.43
C ASP A 240 -16.85 -0.72 7.60
N TRP A 241 -17.12 -0.82 6.30
CA TRP A 241 -16.86 0.24 5.33
C TRP A 241 -17.47 1.59 5.71
N LYS A 242 -18.68 1.60 6.26
CA LYS A 242 -19.35 2.85 6.65
C LYS A 242 -18.61 3.53 7.79
N LYS A 243 -18.23 2.79 8.82
CA LYS A 243 -17.45 3.33 9.94
C LYS A 243 -16.04 3.71 9.51
N TYR A 244 -15.40 2.88 8.68
CA TYR A 244 -14.07 3.14 8.19
C TYR A 244 -14.01 4.46 7.40
N LEU A 245 -14.92 4.67 6.42
CA LEU A 245 -14.97 5.91 5.65
C LEU A 245 -15.30 7.13 6.52
N ALA A 246 -16.19 6.98 7.50
CA ALA A 246 -16.49 8.06 8.45
C ALA A 246 -15.27 8.47 9.27
N VAL A 247 -14.44 7.51 9.69
CA VAL A 247 -13.18 7.81 10.40
C VAL A 247 -12.16 8.46 9.49
N LEU A 248 -12.02 8.01 8.24
CA LEU A 248 -11.14 8.68 7.27
C LEU A 248 -11.52 10.15 7.07
N ASP A 249 -12.81 10.45 7.00
CA ASP A 249 -13.32 11.83 6.92
C ASP A 249 -13.04 12.61 8.22
N GLU A 250 -13.29 12.00 9.39
CA GLU A 250 -13.01 12.60 10.72
C GLU A 250 -11.53 13.02 10.86
N ILE A 251 -10.60 12.20 10.37
CA ILE A 251 -9.15 12.50 10.41
C ILE A 251 -8.69 13.45 9.28
N GLY A 252 -9.61 13.86 8.40
CA GLY A 252 -9.34 14.80 7.32
C GLY A 252 -8.65 14.19 6.09
N TYR A 253 -8.72 12.87 5.90
CA TYR A 253 -8.18 12.23 4.71
C TYR A 253 -8.98 12.62 3.47
N THR A 254 -8.29 12.95 2.37
CA THR A 254 -8.91 13.33 1.09
C THR A 254 -8.22 12.66 -0.11
N GLY A 255 -7.45 11.62 0.18
CA GLY A 255 -6.66 10.89 -0.82
C GLY A 255 -7.47 9.85 -1.60
N TYR A 256 -6.76 8.85 -2.08
CA TYR A 256 -7.31 7.76 -2.86
C TYR A 256 -7.68 6.57 -1.98
N LEU A 257 -8.84 5.98 -2.26
CA LEU A 257 -9.19 4.62 -1.86
C LEU A 257 -8.79 3.73 -3.04
N THR A 258 -7.62 3.12 -2.96
CA THR A 258 -7.03 2.36 -4.07
C THR A 258 -7.41 0.89 -3.95
N ILE A 259 -8.26 0.41 -4.85
CA ILE A 259 -8.64 -1.00 -4.90
C ILE A 259 -7.39 -1.84 -5.12
N GLU A 260 -7.13 -2.76 -4.20
CA GLU A 260 -6.12 -3.80 -4.27
C GLU A 260 -6.82 -5.15 -4.13
N ARG A 261 -6.73 -5.98 -5.17
CA ARG A 261 -7.37 -7.28 -5.25
C ARG A 261 -6.33 -8.35 -5.59
N GLU A 262 -5.70 -8.92 -4.57
CA GLU A 262 -4.67 -9.94 -4.71
C GLU A 262 -5.26 -11.35 -4.75
N GLY A 263 -4.49 -12.31 -5.27
CA GLY A 263 -4.82 -13.73 -5.15
C GLY A 263 -6.09 -14.21 -5.86
N SER A 264 -6.85 -13.34 -6.52
CA SER A 264 -8.07 -13.71 -7.24
C SER A 264 -7.78 -14.24 -8.64
N SER A 265 -8.39 -15.37 -8.98
CA SER A 265 -8.39 -15.88 -10.36
C SER A 265 -9.37 -15.13 -11.28
N THR A 266 -10.24 -14.29 -10.69
CA THR A 266 -11.29 -13.52 -11.35
C THR A 266 -11.09 -12.02 -11.17
N HIS A 267 -9.84 -11.59 -11.01
CA HIS A 267 -9.45 -10.21 -10.69
C HIS A 267 -10.20 -9.14 -11.51
N ASP A 268 -10.21 -9.24 -12.84
CA ASP A 268 -10.89 -8.26 -13.70
C ASP A 268 -12.40 -8.16 -13.41
N ALA A 269 -13.06 -9.31 -13.23
CA ALA A 269 -14.48 -9.35 -12.92
C ALA A 269 -14.79 -8.88 -11.50
N ASP A 270 -13.85 -9.05 -10.58
CA ASP A 270 -13.97 -8.59 -9.21
C ASP A 270 -13.87 -7.06 -9.16
N VAL A 271 -12.84 -6.48 -9.77
CA VAL A 271 -12.65 -5.02 -9.84
C VAL A 271 -13.83 -4.32 -10.54
N GLU A 272 -14.44 -4.94 -11.57
CA GLU A 272 -15.67 -4.44 -12.19
C GLU A 272 -16.85 -4.29 -11.23
N LYS A 273 -16.91 -5.10 -10.18
CA LYS A 273 -17.94 -5.01 -9.12
C LYS A 273 -17.53 -4.04 -8.01
N GLU A 274 -16.24 -4.02 -7.67
CA GLU A 274 -15.72 -3.24 -6.54
C GLU A 274 -15.71 -1.74 -6.83
N VAL A 275 -15.38 -1.32 -8.05
CA VAL A 275 -15.41 0.11 -8.42
C VAL A 275 -16.77 0.76 -8.20
N PRO A 276 -17.90 0.23 -8.73
CA PRO A 276 -19.20 0.84 -8.47
C PRO A 276 -19.63 0.73 -7.01
N PHE A 277 -19.28 -0.35 -6.29
CA PHE A 277 -19.54 -0.49 -4.86
C PHE A 277 -18.84 0.62 -4.07
N LEU A 278 -17.55 0.82 -4.29
CA LEU A 278 -16.78 1.85 -3.60
C LEU A 278 -17.29 3.26 -3.91
N LYS A 279 -17.60 3.54 -5.18
CA LYS A 279 -18.18 4.83 -5.58
C LYS A 279 -19.53 5.11 -4.93
N ALA A 280 -20.37 4.11 -4.79
CA ALA A 280 -21.66 4.24 -4.10
C ALA A 280 -21.47 4.62 -2.62
N LEU A 281 -20.52 3.97 -1.93
CA LEU A 281 -20.17 4.30 -0.55
C LEU A 281 -19.62 5.73 -0.38
N ILE A 282 -18.78 6.19 -1.30
CA ILE A 282 -18.23 7.56 -1.28
C ILE A 282 -19.33 8.59 -1.48
N ALA A 283 -20.36 8.26 -2.26
CA ALA A 283 -21.47 9.15 -2.57
C ALA A 283 -22.53 9.27 -1.43
N GLU A 284 -22.54 8.35 -0.46
CA GLU A 284 -23.40 8.44 0.73
C GLU A 284 -22.99 9.64 1.60
#